data_27b9c832c09affaafa6f1d6346aeb2bb
#
_entry.id   27b9c832c09affaafa6f1d6346aeb2bb
#
_cell.length_a   1.000
_cell.length_b   1.000
_cell.length_c   1.000
_cell.angle_alpha   90.00
_cell.angle_beta   90.00
_cell.angle_gamma   90.00
#
_symmetry.space_group_name_H-M   'P 1'
#
loop_
_entity.id
_entity.type
_entity.pdbx_description
1 polymer ?
#
loop_
_entity_poly.entity_id
_entity_poly.type
_entity_poly.pdbx_seq_one_letter_code
_entity_poly.pdbx_strand_id
1 'polypeptide(L)'
;MREFAVSVPVFLLADDPACHRTIAGVTVLGRLVITAHRAGAEGITLVCAGQRPKLTRAETLSIAVNWAKELPALKENSLVASGQLVAQLPDFKKVLTEGGRFFSETREPLPCGIVVEWSGALEDSLPDRPRVFAGGVACVVKDGLSAAQAEDALWDTMGSPTDGLVDTHFNRPLGRPLSRLLIHTRITPNQVSIFGTLLGVFAAFCFTLGLPQWMILGAVLLQMSAVIDCVDGDIARMGFMETTAG
;
A
#
# COMPACT_ATOMS: atom_id res chain seq x y z
N MET A 1 -29.45 6.21 -4.37
CA MET A 1 -29.48 4.97 -3.60
C MET A 1 -28.31 5.05 -2.62
N ARG A 2 -28.56 5.14 -1.32
CA ARG A 2 -27.49 5.04 -0.30
C ARG A 2 -27.09 3.57 -0.25
N GLU A 3 -25.89 3.24 -0.76
CA GLU A 3 -25.28 1.95 -0.44
C GLU A 3 -25.19 1.86 1.09
N PHE A 4 -25.92 0.95 1.66
CA PHE A 4 -25.68 0.54 3.04
C PHE A 4 -24.30 -0.10 3.04
N ALA A 5 -23.29 0.65 3.46
CA ALA A 5 -21.98 0.11 3.74
C ALA A 5 -22.19 -0.97 4.83
N VAL A 6 -22.08 -2.22 4.45
CA VAL A 6 -22.06 -3.31 5.42
C VAL A 6 -20.79 -3.10 6.22
N SER A 7 -20.96 -2.64 7.44
CA SER A 7 -19.85 -2.37 8.35
C SER A 7 -19.34 -3.71 8.87
N VAL A 8 -18.19 -4.15 8.39
CA VAL A 8 -17.57 -5.44 8.68
C VAL A 8 -16.40 -5.25 9.61
N PRO A 9 -16.40 -5.85 10.82
CA PRO A 9 -15.23 -5.85 11.69
C PRO A 9 -14.12 -6.72 11.07
N VAL A 10 -12.88 -6.24 11.15
CA VAL A 10 -11.71 -6.89 10.60
C VAL A 10 -10.78 -7.35 11.72
N PHE A 11 -10.43 -8.63 11.72
CA PHE A 11 -9.49 -9.23 12.64
C PHE A 11 -8.23 -9.67 11.88
N LEU A 12 -7.08 -9.20 12.32
CA LEU A 12 -5.79 -9.49 11.69
C LEU A 12 -4.93 -10.33 12.65
N LEU A 13 -4.65 -11.57 12.24
CA LEU A 13 -3.82 -12.49 13.02
C LEU A 13 -2.34 -12.12 12.85
N ALA A 14 -1.69 -11.67 13.91
CA ALA A 14 -0.37 -11.04 13.85
C ALA A 14 0.71 -11.76 14.68
N ASP A 15 0.55 -13.06 14.94
CA ASP A 15 1.52 -13.86 15.70
C ASP A 15 2.76 -14.23 14.89
N ASP A 16 2.67 -14.29 13.55
CA ASP A 16 3.78 -14.68 12.71
C ASP A 16 4.82 -13.56 12.56
N PRO A 17 6.12 -13.83 12.77
CA PRO A 17 7.18 -12.82 12.63
C PRO A 17 7.25 -12.15 11.25
N ALA A 18 6.79 -12.80 10.20
CA ALA A 18 6.78 -12.25 8.84
C ALA A 18 5.85 -11.02 8.71
N CYS A 19 4.87 -10.86 9.61
CA CYS A 19 4.03 -9.66 9.70
C CYS A 19 4.83 -8.36 9.90
N HIS A 20 6.02 -8.47 10.52
CA HIS A 20 6.90 -7.34 10.82
C HIS A 20 7.90 -7.02 9.72
N ARG A 21 7.98 -7.83 8.67
CA ARG A 21 8.83 -7.53 7.51
C ARG A 21 8.36 -6.25 6.83
N THR A 22 9.32 -5.50 6.31
CA THR A 22 9.04 -4.23 5.64
C THR A 22 8.99 -4.42 4.12
N ILE A 23 8.02 -3.78 3.50
CA ILE A 23 7.87 -3.63 2.06
C ILE A 23 7.78 -2.12 1.81
N ALA A 24 8.73 -1.58 1.06
CA ALA A 24 8.79 -0.16 0.76
C ALA A 24 8.62 0.72 2.02
N GLY A 25 9.42 0.46 3.05
CA GLY A 25 9.45 1.23 4.30
C GLY A 25 8.26 1.05 5.25
N VAL A 26 7.25 0.23 4.92
CA VAL A 26 6.08 -0.04 5.77
C VAL A 26 5.99 -1.53 6.06
N THR A 27 5.69 -1.90 7.31
CA THR A 27 5.51 -3.32 7.66
C THR A 27 4.33 -3.93 6.93
N VAL A 28 4.40 -5.23 6.63
CA VAL A 28 3.31 -5.99 5.96
C VAL A 28 2.00 -5.79 6.72
N LEU A 29 2.03 -6.00 8.05
CA LEU A 29 0.87 -5.77 8.91
C LEU A 29 0.38 -4.32 8.85
N GLY A 30 1.31 -3.34 8.88
CA GLY A 30 0.96 -1.93 8.76
C GLY A 30 0.28 -1.58 7.44
N ARG A 31 0.76 -2.16 6.34
CA ARG A 31 0.10 -2.04 5.02
C ARG A 31 -1.31 -2.58 5.05
N LEU A 32 -1.49 -3.78 5.60
CA LEU A 32 -2.79 -4.43 5.67
C LEU A 32 -3.79 -3.63 6.54
N VAL A 33 -3.33 -3.10 7.69
CA VAL A 33 -4.15 -2.20 8.54
C VAL A 33 -4.60 -0.97 7.78
N ILE A 34 -3.68 -0.29 7.05
CA ILE A 34 -4.02 0.90 6.28
C ILE A 34 -4.97 0.54 5.13
N THR A 35 -4.74 -0.58 4.45
CA THR A 35 -5.61 -1.07 3.38
C THR A 35 -7.02 -1.38 3.91
N ALA A 36 -7.13 -2.08 5.04
CA ALA A 36 -8.41 -2.38 5.67
C ALA A 36 -9.18 -1.12 6.07
N HIS A 37 -8.49 -0.15 6.67
CA HIS A 37 -9.09 1.14 7.03
C HIS A 37 -9.60 1.90 5.81
N ARG A 38 -8.77 2.02 4.76
CA ARG A 38 -9.15 2.69 3.50
C ARG A 38 -10.26 1.94 2.74
N ALA A 39 -10.37 0.63 2.92
CA ALA A 39 -11.43 -0.19 2.35
C ALA A 39 -12.79 0.01 3.04
N GLY A 40 -12.81 0.68 4.21
CA GLY A 40 -14.03 0.98 4.96
C GLY A 40 -14.36 -0.04 6.06
N ALA A 41 -13.36 -0.71 6.63
CA ALA A 41 -13.55 -1.56 7.80
C ALA A 41 -14.14 -0.75 8.97
N GLU A 42 -15.17 -1.29 9.65
CA GLU A 42 -15.80 -0.62 10.82
C GLU A 42 -14.86 -0.51 12.00
N GLY A 43 -14.07 -1.56 12.22
CA GLY A 43 -13.09 -1.64 13.29
C GLY A 43 -12.01 -2.64 12.93
N ILE A 44 -10.78 -2.35 13.32
CA ILE A 44 -9.64 -3.22 13.08
C ILE A 44 -9.13 -3.71 14.42
N THR A 45 -9.06 -5.02 14.60
CA THR A 45 -8.52 -5.66 15.79
C THR A 45 -7.33 -6.52 15.42
N LEU A 46 -6.17 -6.24 16.00
CA LEU A 46 -5.00 -7.12 15.91
C LEU A 46 -5.13 -8.22 16.95
N VAL A 47 -4.95 -9.44 16.52
CA VAL A 47 -4.92 -10.61 17.38
C VAL A 47 -3.50 -11.13 17.43
N CYS A 48 -2.88 -11.03 18.61
CA CYS A 48 -1.51 -11.47 18.84
C CYS A 48 -1.32 -11.83 20.31
N ALA A 49 -0.86 -13.05 20.57
CA ALA A 49 -0.60 -13.55 21.94
C ALA A 49 0.56 -12.81 22.62
N GLY A 50 1.50 -12.27 21.84
CA GLY A 50 2.68 -11.54 22.30
C GLY A 50 2.40 -10.08 22.67
N GLN A 51 3.40 -9.22 22.44
CA GLN A 51 3.27 -7.78 22.63
C GLN A 51 2.57 -7.14 21.44
N ARG A 52 1.83 -6.06 21.72
CA ARG A 52 1.18 -5.27 20.67
C ARG A 52 2.20 -4.83 19.62
N PRO A 53 2.01 -5.17 18.33
CA PRO A 53 2.89 -4.74 17.26
C PRO A 53 2.92 -3.22 17.10
N LYS A 54 4.11 -2.67 16.86
CA LYS A 54 4.25 -1.25 16.52
C LYS A 54 3.86 -1.03 15.06
N LEU A 55 2.92 -0.13 14.83
CA LEU A 55 2.38 0.22 13.52
C LEU A 55 2.64 1.69 13.20
N THR A 56 3.93 2.08 13.16
CA THR A 56 4.36 3.47 13.06
C THR A 56 3.61 4.26 11.98
N ARG A 57 3.36 3.66 10.81
CA ARG A 57 2.65 4.36 9.74
C ARG A 57 1.15 4.50 9.99
N ALA A 58 0.50 3.45 10.49
CA ALA A 58 -0.92 3.51 10.85
C ALA A 58 -1.16 4.50 12.01
N GLU A 59 -0.24 4.55 12.98
CA GLU A 59 -0.27 5.53 14.07
C GLU A 59 -0.14 6.97 13.55
N THR A 60 0.76 7.22 12.60
CA THR A 60 0.90 8.54 11.94
C THR A 60 -0.38 8.95 11.23
N LEU A 61 -1.13 8.00 10.68
CA LEU A 61 -2.41 8.24 10.01
C LEU A 61 -3.60 8.27 10.98
N SER A 62 -3.34 8.21 12.31
CA SER A 62 -4.37 8.22 13.36
C SER A 62 -5.43 7.12 13.20
N ILE A 63 -5.05 5.97 12.65
CA ILE A 63 -5.95 4.83 12.49
C ILE A 63 -6.16 4.16 13.85
N ALA A 64 -7.40 4.11 14.31
CA ALA A 64 -7.76 3.42 15.54
C ALA A 64 -7.68 1.90 15.34
N VAL A 65 -6.81 1.24 16.12
CA VAL A 65 -6.59 -0.19 16.06
C VAL A 65 -6.71 -0.79 17.46
N ASN A 66 -7.63 -1.72 17.61
CA ASN A 66 -7.79 -2.50 18.84
C ASN A 66 -6.75 -3.63 18.89
N TRP A 67 -6.50 -4.15 20.08
CA TRP A 67 -5.61 -5.27 20.29
C TRP A 67 -6.23 -6.29 21.24
N ALA A 68 -6.12 -7.56 20.88
CA ALA A 68 -6.55 -8.69 21.68
C ALA A 68 -5.47 -9.78 21.70
N LYS A 69 -5.32 -10.50 22.80
CA LYS A 69 -4.38 -11.63 22.91
C LYS A 69 -4.91 -12.87 22.20
N GLU A 70 -6.22 -13.01 22.18
CA GLU A 70 -6.94 -14.13 21.56
C GLU A 70 -8.03 -13.58 20.67
N LEU A 71 -8.43 -14.34 19.68
CA LEU A 71 -9.53 -13.96 18.80
C LEU A 71 -10.83 -13.89 19.62
N PRO A 72 -11.45 -12.71 19.73
CA PRO A 72 -12.72 -12.58 20.44
C PRO A 72 -13.82 -13.34 19.73
N ALA A 73 -14.95 -13.56 20.40
CA ALA A 73 -16.13 -14.17 19.78
C ALA A 73 -16.50 -13.36 18.52
N LEU A 74 -16.47 -14.03 17.36
CA LEU A 74 -16.77 -13.42 16.09
C LEU A 74 -18.28 -13.12 16.03
N LYS A 75 -18.60 -11.93 15.53
CA LYS A 75 -19.95 -11.61 15.09
C LYS A 75 -20.18 -12.23 13.72
N GLU A 76 -21.43 -12.47 13.36
CA GLU A 76 -21.77 -12.84 11.99
C GLU A 76 -21.13 -11.85 11.00
N ASN A 77 -20.53 -12.38 9.93
CA ASN A 77 -19.82 -11.60 8.90
C ASN A 77 -18.59 -10.83 9.40
N SER A 78 -17.73 -11.44 10.20
CA SER A 78 -16.42 -10.89 10.55
C SER A 78 -15.36 -11.27 9.49
N LEU A 79 -14.59 -10.31 9.00
CA LEU A 79 -13.45 -10.62 8.14
C LEU A 79 -12.24 -10.98 9.01
N VAL A 80 -11.66 -12.14 8.75
CA VAL A 80 -10.41 -12.58 9.39
C VAL A 80 -9.33 -12.74 8.31
N ALA A 81 -8.16 -12.18 8.56
CA ALA A 81 -7.03 -12.28 7.65
C ALA A 81 -5.73 -12.53 8.41
N SER A 82 -4.81 -13.26 7.78
CA SER A 82 -3.43 -13.33 8.27
C SER A 82 -2.74 -11.98 8.09
N GLY A 83 -2.00 -11.53 9.11
CA GLY A 83 -1.20 -10.32 9.06
C GLY A 83 -0.02 -10.37 8.08
N GLN A 84 0.25 -11.53 7.49
CA GLN A 84 1.23 -11.73 6.42
C GLN A 84 0.70 -11.35 5.03
N LEU A 85 -0.60 -11.06 4.91
CA LEU A 85 -1.24 -10.78 3.64
C LEU A 85 -0.86 -9.39 3.12
N VAL A 86 -0.45 -9.34 1.87
CA VAL A 86 -0.37 -8.12 1.07
C VAL A 86 -1.52 -8.14 0.09
N ALA A 87 -2.34 -7.11 0.07
CA ALA A 87 -3.45 -6.96 -0.86
C ALA A 87 -3.63 -5.50 -1.24
N GLN A 88 -4.01 -5.25 -2.49
CA GLN A 88 -4.34 -3.90 -2.95
C GLN A 88 -5.74 -3.47 -2.47
N LEU A 89 -5.92 -2.15 -2.34
CA LEU A 89 -7.16 -1.56 -1.83
C LEU A 89 -8.42 -2.01 -2.58
N PRO A 90 -8.47 -2.02 -3.93
CA PRO A 90 -9.68 -2.45 -4.66
C PRO A 90 -10.07 -3.88 -4.36
N ASP A 91 -9.08 -4.78 -4.28
CA ASP A 91 -9.30 -6.20 -4.05
C ASP A 91 -9.75 -6.47 -2.62
N PHE A 92 -9.12 -5.83 -1.63
CA PHE A 92 -9.52 -5.95 -0.24
C PHE A 92 -10.94 -5.39 0.01
N LYS A 93 -11.27 -4.26 -0.63
CA LYS A 93 -12.63 -3.69 -0.60
C LYS A 93 -13.65 -4.66 -1.18
N LYS A 94 -13.30 -5.35 -2.26
CA LYS A 94 -14.16 -6.35 -2.88
C LYS A 94 -14.45 -7.52 -1.93
N VAL A 95 -13.44 -8.02 -1.20
CA VAL A 95 -13.64 -9.06 -0.18
C VAL A 95 -14.55 -8.59 0.94
N LEU A 96 -14.42 -7.34 1.40
CA LEU A 96 -15.28 -6.76 2.43
C LEU A 96 -16.74 -6.64 1.97
N THR A 97 -16.99 -6.34 0.69
CA THR A 97 -18.34 -6.11 0.16
C THR A 97 -19.04 -7.36 -0.33
N GLU A 98 -18.33 -8.25 -1.01
CA GLU A 98 -18.89 -9.48 -1.59
C GLU A 98 -18.88 -10.64 -0.60
N GLY A 99 -18.02 -10.59 0.41
CA GLY A 99 -17.81 -11.67 1.36
C GLY A 99 -17.05 -12.87 0.75
N GLY A 100 -16.92 -13.94 1.55
CA GLY A 100 -16.34 -15.19 1.09
C GLY A 100 -14.82 -15.28 1.29
N ARG A 101 -14.20 -16.20 0.57
CA ARG A 101 -12.77 -16.50 0.64
C ARG A 101 -12.00 -15.76 -0.45
N PHE A 102 -10.85 -15.19 -0.07
CA PHE A 102 -9.98 -14.45 -0.99
C PHE A 102 -9.02 -15.37 -1.72
N PHE A 103 -8.80 -15.12 -3.00
CA PHE A 103 -7.89 -15.86 -3.88
C PHE A 103 -6.98 -14.89 -4.62
N SER A 104 -5.74 -15.32 -4.90
CA SER A 104 -4.83 -14.59 -5.77
C SER A 104 -5.33 -14.56 -7.23
N GLU A 105 -4.70 -13.78 -8.08
CA GLU A 105 -4.93 -13.78 -9.52
C GLU A 105 -4.67 -15.18 -10.13
N THR A 106 -3.69 -15.90 -9.59
CA THR A 106 -3.35 -17.29 -9.99
C THR A 106 -4.30 -18.34 -9.42
N ARG A 107 -5.39 -17.90 -8.75
CA ARG A 107 -6.40 -18.76 -8.11
C ARG A 107 -5.90 -19.57 -6.92
N GLU A 108 -4.79 -19.17 -6.31
CA GLU A 108 -4.34 -19.75 -5.07
C GLU A 108 -5.15 -19.19 -3.89
N PRO A 109 -5.58 -20.02 -2.93
CA PRO A 109 -6.31 -19.54 -1.76
C PRO A 109 -5.38 -18.69 -0.88
N LEU A 110 -5.89 -17.55 -0.46
CA LEU A 110 -5.21 -16.64 0.46
C LEU A 110 -5.83 -16.76 1.86
N PRO A 111 -5.04 -16.57 2.93
CA PRO A 111 -5.52 -16.66 4.31
C PRO A 111 -6.33 -15.40 4.69
N CYS A 112 -7.46 -15.19 4.02
CA CYS A 112 -8.36 -14.06 4.22
C CYS A 112 -9.76 -14.40 3.73
N GLY A 113 -10.76 -14.04 4.52
CA GLY A 113 -12.15 -14.18 4.13
C GLY A 113 -13.12 -13.85 5.26
N ILE A 114 -14.41 -13.90 4.94
CA ILE A 114 -15.49 -13.75 5.92
C ILE A 114 -15.66 -15.05 6.68
N VAL A 115 -15.51 -15.00 8.00
CA VAL A 115 -15.68 -16.15 8.91
C VAL A 115 -16.98 -15.99 9.67
N VAL A 116 -17.78 -17.05 9.66
CA VAL A 116 -19.04 -17.14 10.41
C VAL A 116 -18.82 -17.85 11.74
N GLU A 117 -18.04 -18.93 11.72
CA GLU A 117 -17.73 -19.75 12.88
C GLU A 117 -16.23 -20.04 12.91
N TRP A 118 -15.62 -19.86 14.09
CA TRP A 118 -14.18 -20.10 14.28
C TRP A 118 -13.93 -21.54 14.71
N SER A 119 -13.17 -22.27 13.91
CA SER A 119 -12.85 -23.69 14.12
C SER A 119 -11.48 -23.93 14.81
N GLY A 120 -10.80 -22.85 15.24
CA GLY A 120 -9.48 -22.92 15.87
C GLY A 120 -8.31 -22.57 14.94
N ALA A 121 -8.48 -22.75 13.64
CA ALA A 121 -7.51 -22.33 12.63
C ALA A 121 -8.18 -21.49 11.53
N LEU A 122 -7.44 -20.53 10.96
CA LEU A 122 -7.99 -19.65 9.93
C LEU A 122 -8.41 -20.43 8.68
N GLU A 123 -7.55 -21.31 8.19
CA GLU A 123 -7.82 -22.09 6.96
C GLU A 123 -9.10 -22.94 7.05
N ASP A 124 -9.32 -23.55 8.22
CA ASP A 124 -10.50 -24.40 8.48
C ASP A 124 -11.77 -23.60 8.73
N SER A 125 -11.62 -22.33 9.08
CA SER A 125 -12.73 -21.40 9.35
C SER A 125 -13.20 -20.65 8.11
N LEU A 126 -12.40 -20.65 7.02
CA LEU A 126 -12.75 -19.94 5.80
C LEU A 126 -13.75 -20.72 4.95
N PRO A 127 -14.80 -20.06 4.43
CA PRO A 127 -15.81 -20.71 3.61
C PRO A 127 -15.24 -21.10 2.23
N ASP A 128 -15.78 -22.15 1.64
CA ASP A 128 -15.44 -22.53 0.27
C ASP A 128 -15.99 -21.56 -0.78
N ARG A 129 -17.10 -20.89 -0.47
CA ARG A 129 -17.82 -19.95 -1.36
C ARG A 129 -18.49 -18.84 -0.55
N PRO A 130 -18.68 -17.65 -1.12
CA PRO A 130 -18.20 -17.23 -2.45
C PRO A 130 -16.67 -17.12 -2.52
N ARG A 131 -16.14 -17.10 -3.75
CA ARG A 131 -14.71 -16.93 -4.03
C ARG A 131 -14.49 -15.56 -4.64
N VAL A 132 -13.62 -14.77 -4.03
CA VAL A 132 -13.26 -13.43 -4.48
C VAL A 132 -11.82 -13.49 -5.03
N PHE A 133 -11.64 -13.13 -6.29
CA PHE A 133 -10.34 -13.16 -6.94
C PHE A 133 -9.73 -11.76 -6.97
N ALA A 134 -8.43 -11.68 -6.66
CA ALA A 134 -7.66 -10.46 -6.81
C ALA A 134 -7.54 -10.09 -8.30
N GLY A 135 -7.65 -8.81 -8.58
CA GLY A 135 -7.35 -8.23 -9.90
C GLY A 135 -5.96 -7.60 -9.96
N GLY A 136 -5.28 -7.52 -8.80
CA GLY A 136 -3.96 -6.96 -8.66
C GLY A 136 -3.07 -7.79 -7.71
N VAL A 137 -2.09 -7.14 -7.08
CA VAL A 137 -1.15 -7.83 -6.20
C VAL A 137 -1.86 -8.30 -4.93
N ALA A 138 -1.91 -9.63 -4.77
CA ALA A 138 -2.39 -10.29 -3.56
C ALA A 138 -1.54 -11.52 -3.29
N CYS A 139 -0.76 -11.51 -2.21
CA CYS A 139 0.17 -12.58 -1.86
C CYS A 139 0.42 -12.66 -0.35
N VAL A 140 1.03 -13.75 0.08
CA VAL A 140 1.43 -13.99 1.47
C VAL A 140 2.93 -13.85 1.60
N VAL A 141 3.37 -13.02 2.53
CA VAL A 141 4.79 -12.84 2.86
C VAL A 141 5.18 -13.82 3.94
N LYS A 142 6.12 -14.71 3.63
CA LYS A 142 6.62 -15.73 4.57
C LYS A 142 8.05 -15.44 5.02
N ASP A 143 8.85 -14.86 4.14
CA ASP A 143 10.28 -14.64 4.34
C ASP A 143 10.76 -13.36 3.64
N GLY A 144 12.07 -13.11 3.64
CA GLY A 144 12.65 -11.94 2.99
C GLY A 144 12.53 -11.97 1.47
N LEU A 145 12.56 -13.16 0.87
CA LEU A 145 12.44 -13.30 -0.59
C LEU A 145 11.02 -12.97 -1.05
N SER A 146 10.02 -13.54 -0.40
CA SER A 146 8.61 -13.25 -0.71
C SER A 146 8.25 -11.78 -0.43
N ALA A 147 8.88 -11.14 0.58
CA ALA A 147 8.73 -9.71 0.82
C ALA A 147 9.30 -8.86 -0.34
N ALA A 148 10.49 -9.22 -0.85
CA ALA A 148 11.08 -8.54 -2.00
C ALA A 148 10.26 -8.74 -3.27
N GLN A 149 9.77 -9.96 -3.51
CA GLN A 149 8.88 -10.25 -4.64
C GLN A 149 7.57 -9.47 -4.57
N ALA A 150 6.97 -9.37 -3.37
CA ALA A 150 5.77 -8.56 -3.16
C ALA A 150 6.04 -7.07 -3.39
N GLU A 151 7.20 -6.56 -2.97
CA GLU A 151 7.61 -5.19 -3.22
C GLU A 151 7.77 -4.93 -4.73
N ASP A 152 8.47 -5.80 -5.44
CA ASP A 152 8.65 -5.68 -6.90
C ASP A 152 7.30 -5.71 -7.63
N ALA A 153 6.42 -6.66 -7.28
CA ALA A 153 5.08 -6.74 -7.85
C ALA A 153 4.25 -5.46 -7.60
N LEU A 154 4.33 -4.89 -6.39
CA LEU A 154 3.68 -3.61 -6.09
C LEU A 154 4.24 -2.46 -6.93
N TRP A 155 5.57 -2.40 -7.12
CA TRP A 155 6.19 -1.40 -7.99
C TRP A 155 5.74 -1.53 -9.45
N ASP A 156 5.51 -2.74 -9.94
CA ASP A 156 5.06 -2.97 -11.31
C ASP A 156 3.61 -2.53 -11.56
N THR A 157 2.79 -2.52 -10.51
CA THR A 157 1.41 -2.00 -10.57
C THR A 157 1.32 -0.49 -10.35
N MET A 158 2.45 0.18 -10.02
CA MET A 158 2.46 1.62 -9.80
C MET A 158 2.29 2.39 -11.10
N GLY A 159 1.23 3.17 -11.18
CA GLY A 159 0.88 4.08 -12.26
C GLY A 159 -0.23 5.01 -11.81
N SER A 160 -0.46 6.07 -12.55
CA SER A 160 -1.63 6.92 -12.35
C SER A 160 -2.49 6.91 -13.61
N PRO A 161 -3.83 6.83 -13.47
CA PRO A 161 -4.72 6.97 -14.63
C PRO A 161 -4.59 8.32 -15.34
N THR A 162 -4.00 9.30 -14.66
CA THR A 162 -3.77 10.66 -15.16
C THR A 162 -2.39 10.85 -15.79
N ASP A 163 -1.54 9.81 -15.79
CA ASP A 163 -0.21 9.91 -16.37
C ASP A 163 -0.27 10.15 -17.89
N GLY A 164 0.50 11.14 -18.34
CA GLY A 164 0.71 11.39 -19.75
C GLY A 164 1.62 10.34 -20.41
N LEU A 165 1.68 10.34 -21.73
CA LEU A 165 2.55 9.42 -22.49
C LEU A 165 4.04 9.60 -22.09
N VAL A 166 4.47 10.84 -21.85
CA VAL A 166 5.85 11.14 -21.46
C VAL A 166 6.12 10.62 -20.06
N ASP A 167 5.19 10.78 -19.13
CA ASP A 167 5.33 10.29 -17.76
C ASP A 167 5.43 8.77 -17.73
N THR A 168 4.54 8.09 -18.44
CA THR A 168 4.48 6.63 -18.46
C THR A 168 5.73 6.01 -19.09
N HIS A 169 6.22 6.57 -20.22
CA HIS A 169 7.28 5.93 -21.00
C HIS A 169 8.68 6.49 -20.74
N PHE A 170 8.79 7.68 -20.15
CA PHE A 170 10.07 8.35 -19.94
C PHE A 170 10.32 8.72 -18.48
N ASN A 171 9.47 9.55 -17.86
CA ASN A 171 9.74 10.08 -16.53
C ASN A 171 9.70 9.00 -15.45
N ARG A 172 8.68 8.12 -15.45
CA ARG A 172 8.58 7.03 -14.47
C ARG A 172 9.68 5.98 -14.59
N PRO A 173 10.03 5.46 -15.78
CA PRO A 173 11.14 4.54 -15.90
C PRO A 173 12.47 5.11 -15.39
N LEU A 174 12.72 6.41 -15.63
CA LEU A 174 13.92 7.10 -15.13
C LEU A 174 13.83 7.37 -13.61
N GLY A 175 12.65 7.71 -13.08
CA GLY A 175 12.43 7.99 -11.66
C GLY A 175 12.40 6.75 -10.78
N ARG A 176 11.93 5.59 -11.27
CA ARG A 176 11.74 4.36 -10.48
C ARG A 176 12.95 3.91 -9.67
N PRO A 177 14.18 3.85 -10.21
CA PRO A 177 15.35 3.48 -9.42
C PRO A 177 15.57 4.42 -8.23
N LEU A 178 15.32 5.73 -8.44
CA LEU A 178 15.45 6.74 -7.40
C LEU A 178 14.32 6.59 -6.36
N SER A 179 13.08 6.36 -6.79
CA SER A 179 11.95 6.11 -5.90
C SER A 179 12.20 4.88 -5.01
N ARG A 180 12.68 3.78 -5.60
CA ARG A 180 13.03 2.55 -4.86
C ARG A 180 14.15 2.77 -3.84
N LEU A 181 15.13 3.61 -4.15
CA LEU A 181 16.20 3.95 -3.22
C LEU A 181 15.69 4.83 -2.08
N LEU A 182 14.95 5.88 -2.42
CA LEU A 182 14.51 6.89 -1.45
C LEU A 182 13.44 6.37 -0.48
N ILE A 183 12.59 5.42 -0.89
CA ILE A 183 11.54 4.86 -0.02
C ILE A 183 12.09 4.18 1.24
N HIS A 184 13.33 3.68 1.21
CA HIS A 184 14.00 3.08 2.35
C HIS A 184 14.77 4.09 3.21
N THR A 185 14.73 5.37 2.84
CA THR A 185 15.39 6.45 3.58
C THR A 185 14.39 7.21 4.47
N ARG A 186 14.87 8.22 5.19
CA ARG A 186 14.02 9.13 5.96
C ARG A 186 13.53 10.34 5.16
N ILE A 187 13.83 10.37 3.86
CA ILE A 187 13.42 11.46 2.98
C ILE A 187 11.91 11.37 2.77
N THR A 188 11.25 12.49 2.96
CA THR A 188 9.79 12.59 2.80
C THR A 188 9.44 13.02 1.37
N PRO A 189 8.24 12.65 0.85
CA PRO A 189 7.78 13.13 -0.45
C PRO A 189 7.86 14.66 -0.56
N ASN A 190 7.46 15.37 0.47
CA ASN A 190 7.50 16.84 0.50
C ASN A 190 8.92 17.43 0.29
N GLN A 191 9.96 16.78 0.85
CA GLN A 191 11.34 17.19 0.60
C GLN A 191 11.74 16.97 -0.86
N VAL A 192 11.27 15.89 -1.47
CA VAL A 192 11.50 15.59 -2.89
C VAL A 192 10.79 16.62 -3.77
N SER A 193 9.51 16.95 -3.47
CA SER A 193 8.73 17.99 -4.18
C SER A 193 9.42 19.36 -4.10
N ILE A 194 9.91 19.75 -2.90
CA ILE A 194 10.65 21.02 -2.74
C ILE A 194 11.89 21.04 -3.62
N PHE A 195 12.65 19.94 -3.63
CA PHE A 195 13.84 19.84 -4.46
C PHE A 195 13.51 19.91 -5.96
N GLY A 196 12.47 19.21 -6.42
CA GLY A 196 11.96 19.28 -7.79
C GLY A 196 11.54 20.72 -8.19
N THR A 197 10.83 21.40 -7.30
CA THR A 197 10.42 22.79 -7.50
C THR A 197 11.62 23.73 -7.63
N LEU A 198 12.64 23.58 -6.77
CA LEU A 198 13.86 24.40 -6.85
C LEU A 198 14.60 24.18 -8.17
N LEU A 199 14.66 22.93 -8.67
CA LEU A 199 15.21 22.65 -10.00
C LEU A 199 14.42 23.33 -11.11
N GLY A 200 13.09 23.32 -11.04
CA GLY A 200 12.21 24.00 -12.00
C GLY A 200 12.43 25.52 -12.01
N VAL A 201 12.54 26.13 -10.82
CA VAL A 201 12.85 27.57 -10.68
C VAL A 201 14.22 27.89 -11.29
N PHE A 202 15.23 27.07 -11.01
CA PHE A 202 16.56 27.27 -11.58
C PHE A 202 16.58 27.06 -13.09
N ALA A 203 15.82 26.13 -13.63
CA ALA A 203 15.61 25.95 -15.07
C ALA A 203 15.01 27.23 -15.70
N ALA A 204 13.97 27.80 -15.07
CA ALA A 204 13.37 29.05 -15.52
C ALA A 204 14.39 30.20 -15.54
N PHE A 205 15.23 30.31 -14.51
CA PHE A 205 16.31 31.30 -14.49
C PHE A 205 17.29 31.10 -15.65
N CYS A 206 17.68 29.86 -15.96
CA CYS A 206 18.56 29.59 -17.10
C CYS A 206 17.96 30.09 -18.43
N PHE A 207 16.66 29.97 -18.63
CA PHE A 207 16.01 30.50 -19.84
C PHE A 207 16.07 32.02 -19.95
N THR A 208 16.10 32.77 -18.83
CA THR A 208 16.17 34.24 -18.86
C THR A 208 17.53 34.77 -19.35
N LEU A 209 18.59 33.93 -19.29
CA LEU A 209 19.94 34.34 -19.71
C LEU A 209 20.08 34.45 -21.24
N GLY A 210 19.17 33.83 -22.02
CA GLY A 210 19.07 33.99 -23.46
C GLY A 210 20.21 33.39 -24.30
N LEU A 211 21.19 32.74 -23.68
CA LEU A 211 22.30 32.12 -24.35
C LEU A 211 22.02 30.65 -24.65
N PRO A 212 22.38 30.08 -25.83
CA PRO A 212 22.06 28.73 -26.23
C PRO A 212 22.45 27.66 -25.20
N GLN A 213 23.62 27.76 -24.60
CA GLN A 213 24.11 26.81 -23.58
C GLN A 213 23.21 26.81 -22.32
N TRP A 214 22.72 27.99 -21.87
CA TRP A 214 21.82 28.10 -20.74
C TRP A 214 20.43 27.61 -21.07
N MET A 215 19.96 27.82 -22.31
CA MET A 215 18.66 27.26 -22.76
C MET A 215 18.69 25.75 -22.76
N ILE A 216 19.76 25.11 -23.22
CA ILE A 216 19.95 23.65 -23.17
C ILE A 216 19.97 23.17 -21.71
N LEU A 217 20.76 23.84 -20.86
CA LEU A 217 20.78 23.48 -19.42
C LEU A 217 19.40 23.63 -18.77
N GLY A 218 18.69 24.72 -19.05
CA GLY A 218 17.34 24.94 -18.56
C GLY A 218 16.37 23.84 -18.99
N ALA A 219 16.44 23.39 -20.25
CA ALA A 219 15.61 22.29 -20.74
C ALA A 219 15.91 20.96 -20.03
N VAL A 220 17.18 20.64 -19.80
CA VAL A 220 17.58 19.44 -19.04
C VAL A 220 17.11 19.49 -17.61
N LEU A 221 17.29 20.63 -16.93
CA LEU A 221 16.83 20.81 -15.54
C LEU A 221 15.33 20.73 -15.40
N LEU A 222 14.58 21.30 -16.35
CA LEU A 222 13.12 21.19 -16.38
C LEU A 222 12.67 19.74 -16.53
N GLN A 223 13.32 18.98 -17.41
CA GLN A 223 13.05 17.55 -17.57
C GLN A 223 13.37 16.76 -16.29
N MET A 224 14.48 17.06 -15.62
CA MET A 224 14.81 16.45 -14.33
C MET A 224 13.80 16.79 -13.26
N SER A 225 13.29 18.03 -13.21
CA SER A 225 12.22 18.44 -12.30
C SER A 225 10.95 17.58 -12.50
N ALA A 226 10.56 17.33 -13.75
CA ALA A 226 9.42 16.46 -14.06
C ALA A 226 9.64 14.99 -13.65
N VAL A 227 10.86 14.47 -13.79
CA VAL A 227 11.20 13.12 -13.29
C VAL A 227 11.09 13.07 -11.76
N ILE A 228 11.58 14.10 -11.06
CA ILE A 228 11.52 14.16 -9.59
C ILE A 228 10.09 14.28 -9.08
N ASP A 229 9.23 14.98 -9.81
CA ASP A 229 7.79 15.04 -9.50
C ASP A 229 7.14 13.64 -9.57
N CYS A 230 7.51 12.80 -10.54
CA CYS A 230 7.09 11.41 -10.56
C CYS A 230 7.61 10.62 -9.35
N VAL A 231 8.82 10.88 -8.90
CA VAL A 231 9.45 10.21 -7.76
C VAL A 231 8.73 10.50 -6.46
N ASP A 232 8.36 11.76 -6.18
CA ASP A 232 7.66 12.11 -4.95
C ASP A 232 6.27 11.46 -4.89
N GLY A 233 5.54 11.45 -6.00
CA GLY A 233 4.25 10.77 -6.11
C GLY A 233 4.35 9.25 -5.91
N ASP A 234 5.39 8.62 -6.44
CA ASP A 234 5.63 7.18 -6.24
C ASP A 234 5.93 6.86 -4.77
N ILE A 235 6.80 7.63 -4.12
CA ILE A 235 7.12 7.47 -2.70
C ILE A 235 5.88 7.71 -1.84
N ALA A 236 5.09 8.75 -2.13
CA ALA A 236 3.89 9.08 -1.39
C ALA A 236 2.87 7.92 -1.43
N ARG A 237 2.61 7.38 -2.61
CA ARG A 237 1.66 6.26 -2.82
C ARG A 237 2.17 4.98 -2.18
N MET A 238 3.40 4.60 -2.47
CA MET A 238 3.98 3.36 -1.98
C MET A 238 4.14 3.33 -0.45
N GLY A 239 4.49 4.48 0.14
CA GLY A 239 4.67 4.66 1.58
C GLY A 239 3.40 5.05 2.34
N PHE A 240 2.23 5.17 1.68
CA PHE A 240 1.00 5.73 2.25
C PHE A 240 1.21 7.14 2.84
N MET A 241 2.06 7.95 2.20
CA MET A 241 2.40 9.32 2.61
C MET A 241 1.59 10.38 1.89
N GLU A 242 0.56 9.98 1.17
CA GLU A 242 -0.38 10.88 0.50
C GLU A 242 -1.04 11.80 1.52
N THR A 243 -1.11 13.08 1.21
CA THR A 243 -1.86 14.06 1.99
C THR A 243 -3.20 14.31 1.30
N THR A 244 -4.22 14.71 2.08
CA THR A 244 -5.54 15.08 1.54
C THR A 244 -5.53 16.33 0.65
N ALA A 245 -4.39 16.96 0.49
CA ALA A 245 -4.20 18.19 -0.31
C ALA A 245 -3.46 17.93 -1.64
N GLY A 246 -3.16 16.69 -1.98
CA GLY A 246 -2.53 16.29 -3.24
C GLY A 246 -3.33 15.27 -3.99
#